data_e737c23425d494e566b34075a5ac530c
#
_entry.id   e737c23425d494e566b34075a5ac530c
#
_cell.length_a   1.000
_cell.length_b   1.000
_cell.length_c   1.000
_cell.angle_alpha   90.00
_cell.angle_beta   90.00
_cell.angle_gamma   90.00
#
_symmetry.space_group_name_H-M   'P 1'
#
loop_
_entity.id
_entity.type
_entity.pdbx_description
1 polymer ?
#
loop_
_entity_poly.entity_id
_entity_poly.type
_entity_poly.pdbx_seq_one_letter_code
_entity_poly.pdbx_strand_id
1 'polypeptide(L)'
;ATEYSEQIGQSCGGNSTKIHLAVDSGGLPICFELSEGQRHDITYAENLVEKLDEVNTVIADKGYDSEPFRCFVRQKGGRTVIAKRNYGKDIDKSSMDRCLYRYRHLVENAFARIKQYRSISTRYDKLERNYASMVSLAFMLMWLPMYC
;
A
#
# COMPACT_ATOMS: atom_id res chain seq x y z
N ALA A 1 1.37 -20.34 24.45
CA ALA A 1 2.07 -20.10 23.19
C ALA A 1 1.26 -19.05 22.44
N THR A 2 1.77 -17.83 22.36
CA THR A 2 1.20 -16.77 21.53
C THR A 2 1.39 -17.19 20.09
N GLU A 3 0.30 -17.53 19.39
CA GLU A 3 0.29 -17.70 17.95
C GLU A 3 0.58 -16.34 17.31
N TYR A 4 1.83 -16.05 17.05
CA TYR A 4 2.19 -14.92 16.21
C TYR A 4 1.79 -15.29 14.79
N SER A 5 0.80 -14.60 14.23
CA SER A 5 0.48 -14.69 12.81
C SER A 5 1.71 -14.30 12.00
N GLU A 6 2.28 -15.23 11.25
CA GLU A 6 3.46 -14.99 10.41
C GLU A 6 3.12 -14.25 9.10
N GLN A 7 1.90 -13.69 9.02
CA GLN A 7 1.36 -12.97 7.85
C GLN A 7 1.57 -13.74 6.52
N ILE A 8 1.43 -15.07 6.62
CA ILE A 8 1.50 -15.98 5.48
C ILE A 8 0.10 -16.52 5.23
N GLY A 9 -0.50 -16.13 4.12
CA GLY A 9 -1.80 -16.65 3.69
C GLY A 9 -1.66 -17.69 2.58
N GLN A 10 -2.65 -18.56 2.49
CA GLN A 10 -2.78 -19.49 1.36
C GLN A 10 -3.59 -18.84 0.24
N SER A 11 -3.03 -18.85 -0.97
CA SER A 11 -3.70 -18.43 -2.20
C SER A 11 -3.69 -19.56 -3.22
N CYS A 12 -4.40 -19.41 -4.33
CA CYS A 12 -4.34 -20.39 -5.44
C CYS A 12 -2.92 -20.62 -5.98
N GLY A 13 -1.99 -19.70 -5.72
CA GLY A 13 -0.57 -19.80 -6.08
C GLY A 13 0.35 -20.27 -4.94
N GLY A 14 -0.20 -20.67 -3.78
CA GLY A 14 0.56 -21.10 -2.60
C GLY A 14 0.58 -20.06 -1.48
N ASN A 15 1.55 -20.19 -0.58
CA ASN A 15 1.70 -19.27 0.55
C ASN A 15 2.18 -17.89 0.06
N SER A 16 1.45 -16.84 0.41
CA SER A 16 1.77 -15.48 -0.03
C SER A 16 1.64 -14.46 1.09
N THR A 17 2.47 -13.43 1.01
CA THR A 17 2.41 -12.25 1.88
C THR A 17 2.21 -11.03 0.99
N LYS A 18 1.29 -10.17 1.39
CA LYS A 18 1.03 -8.91 0.71
C LYS A 18 1.71 -7.76 1.46
N ILE A 19 2.32 -6.85 0.71
CA ILE A 19 2.90 -5.61 1.24
C ILE A 19 1.93 -4.47 0.91
N HIS A 20 1.45 -3.79 1.94
CA HIS A 20 0.70 -2.54 1.82
C HIS A 20 1.68 -1.38 2.01
N LEU A 21 1.71 -0.45 1.08
CA LEU A 21 2.73 0.60 1.02
C LEU A 21 2.09 1.97 0.82
N ALA A 22 2.56 2.95 1.59
CA ALA A 22 2.35 4.36 1.31
C ALA A 22 3.65 5.00 0.81
N VAL A 23 3.54 5.82 -0.24
CA VAL A 23 4.64 6.60 -0.80
C VAL A 23 4.30 8.08 -0.76
N ASP A 24 5.32 8.93 -0.73
CA ASP A 24 5.15 10.38 -0.87
C ASP A 24 4.90 10.81 -2.32
N SER A 25 4.79 12.12 -2.56
CA SER A 25 4.59 12.70 -3.88
C SER A 25 5.78 12.50 -4.84
N GLY A 26 6.93 12.12 -4.34
CA GLY A 26 8.13 11.75 -5.12
C GLY A 26 8.21 10.24 -5.41
N GLY A 27 7.30 9.44 -4.84
CA GLY A 27 7.31 7.98 -4.97
C GLY A 27 8.25 7.28 -4.00
N LEU A 28 8.71 7.99 -2.95
CA LEU A 28 9.56 7.40 -1.91
C LEU A 28 8.69 6.75 -0.82
N PRO A 29 9.07 5.56 -0.33
CA PRO A 29 8.32 4.84 0.70
C PRO A 29 8.30 5.61 2.03
N ILE A 30 7.10 5.79 2.61
CA ILE A 30 6.92 6.41 3.92
C ILE A 30 6.72 5.34 4.98
N CYS A 31 5.75 4.47 4.78
CA CYS A 31 5.44 3.38 5.69
C CYS A 31 4.84 2.18 4.95
N PHE A 32 4.94 1.02 5.55
CA PHE A 32 4.33 -0.20 5.01
C PHE A 32 3.78 -1.09 6.12
N GLU A 33 2.92 -2.02 5.73
CA GLU A 33 2.43 -3.12 6.54
C GLU A 33 2.44 -4.42 5.76
N LEU A 34 2.56 -5.52 6.47
CA LEU A 34 2.45 -6.86 5.91
C LEU A 34 1.09 -7.47 6.25
N SER A 35 0.55 -8.26 5.36
CA SER A 35 -0.64 -9.05 5.60
C SER A 35 -0.58 -10.39 4.91
N GLU A 36 -1.44 -11.31 5.35
CA GLU A 36 -1.73 -12.53 4.61
C GLU A 36 -2.27 -12.19 3.21
N GLY A 37 -1.84 -12.92 2.19
CA GLY A 37 -2.13 -12.60 0.80
C GLY A 37 -3.62 -12.51 0.45
N GLN A 38 -4.50 -13.20 1.20
CA GLN A 38 -5.94 -13.17 1.00
C GLN A 38 -6.67 -12.01 1.68
N ARG A 39 -6.01 -11.25 2.57
CA ARG A 39 -6.63 -10.13 3.28
C ARG A 39 -6.99 -8.99 2.32
N HIS A 40 -8.12 -8.32 2.62
CA HIS A 40 -8.55 -7.16 1.84
C HIS A 40 -7.69 -5.93 2.14
N ASP A 41 -7.28 -5.23 1.10
CA ASP A 41 -6.40 -4.05 1.18
C ASP A 41 -6.96 -2.95 2.07
N ILE A 42 -8.29 -2.79 2.08
CA ILE A 42 -8.96 -1.74 2.84
C ILE A 42 -8.72 -1.85 4.36
N THR A 43 -8.54 -3.07 4.88
CA THR A 43 -8.32 -3.31 6.30
C THR A 43 -7.02 -2.64 6.80
N TYR A 44 -6.02 -2.50 5.92
CA TYR A 44 -4.72 -1.93 6.27
C TYR A 44 -4.58 -0.46 5.85
N ALA A 45 -5.52 0.07 5.06
CA ALA A 45 -5.47 1.44 4.57
C ALA A 45 -5.52 2.48 5.70
N GLU A 46 -6.40 2.27 6.68
CA GLU A 46 -6.53 3.17 7.83
C GLU A 46 -5.25 3.18 8.66
N ASN A 47 -4.67 2.00 8.94
CA ASN A 47 -3.42 1.88 9.69
C ASN A 47 -2.26 2.60 9.00
N LEU A 48 -2.16 2.50 7.65
CA LEU A 48 -1.14 3.22 6.90
C LEU A 48 -1.31 4.74 7.03
N VAL A 49 -2.54 5.22 6.87
CA VAL A 49 -2.84 6.66 6.99
C VAL A 49 -2.67 7.14 8.43
N GLU A 50 -2.94 6.30 9.42
CA GLU A 50 -2.77 6.65 10.83
C GLU A 50 -1.31 6.91 11.22
N LYS A 51 -0.38 6.22 10.58
CA LYS A 51 1.08 6.40 10.77
C LYS A 51 1.63 7.70 10.19
N LEU A 52 0.82 8.44 9.41
CA LEU A 52 1.23 9.70 8.81
C LEU A 52 0.87 10.87 9.73
N ASP A 53 1.84 11.76 9.98
CA ASP A 53 1.63 12.94 10.82
C ASP A 53 0.69 13.95 10.15
N GLU A 54 0.86 14.16 8.84
CA GLU A 54 0.02 15.06 8.04
C GLU A 54 -0.45 14.36 6.75
N VAL A 55 -1.72 14.55 6.42
CA VAL A 55 -2.32 13.97 5.23
C VAL A 55 -3.07 15.05 4.44
N ASN A 56 -2.54 15.45 3.30
CA ASN A 56 -3.20 16.39 2.40
C ASN A 56 -4.09 15.69 1.38
N THR A 57 -3.54 14.70 0.67
CA THR A 57 -4.27 13.96 -0.37
C THR A 57 -3.85 12.51 -0.39
N VAL A 58 -4.81 11.60 -0.28
CA VAL A 58 -4.61 10.16 -0.44
C VAL A 58 -5.08 9.74 -1.82
N ILE A 59 -4.16 9.21 -2.60
CA ILE A 59 -4.43 8.66 -3.94
C ILE A 59 -4.31 7.15 -3.85
N ALA A 60 -5.38 6.44 -4.18
CA ALA A 60 -5.38 4.98 -4.15
C ALA A 60 -6.23 4.39 -5.28
N ASP A 61 -6.09 3.10 -5.50
CA ASP A 61 -6.88 2.42 -6.50
C ASP A 61 -8.31 2.12 -6.00
N LYS A 62 -9.16 1.61 -6.89
CA LYS A 62 -10.55 1.25 -6.58
C LYS A 62 -10.69 0.15 -5.51
N GLY A 63 -9.63 -0.58 -5.19
CA GLY A 63 -9.60 -1.56 -4.11
C GLY A 63 -9.83 -0.91 -2.75
N TYR A 64 -9.42 0.35 -2.62
CA TYR A 64 -9.56 1.16 -1.40
C TYR A 64 -10.83 2.02 -1.37
N ASP A 65 -11.75 1.85 -2.34
CA ASP A 65 -13.00 2.60 -2.39
C ASP A 65 -13.97 2.13 -1.29
N SER A 66 -14.00 2.88 -0.20
CA SER A 66 -14.84 2.66 0.96
C SER A 66 -15.22 4.00 1.56
N GLU A 67 -16.52 4.21 1.83
CA GLU A 67 -16.97 5.46 2.44
C GLU A 67 -16.43 5.66 3.87
N PRO A 68 -16.35 4.63 4.74
CA PRO A 68 -15.68 4.77 6.02
C PRO A 68 -14.23 5.26 5.89
N PHE A 69 -13.46 4.72 4.96
CA PHE A 69 -12.08 5.16 4.72
C PHE A 69 -12.01 6.61 4.20
N ARG A 70 -12.91 7.00 3.32
CA ARG A 70 -13.00 8.40 2.86
C ARG A 70 -13.34 9.35 4.00
N CYS A 71 -14.24 8.96 4.90
CA CYS A 71 -14.56 9.73 6.10
C CYS A 71 -13.37 9.83 7.04
N PHE A 72 -12.64 8.74 7.26
CA PHE A 72 -11.45 8.70 8.09
C PHE A 72 -10.36 9.68 7.60
N VAL A 73 -10.06 9.67 6.31
CA VAL A 73 -9.09 10.60 5.70
C VAL A 73 -9.56 12.05 5.84
N ARG A 74 -10.85 12.33 5.66
CA ARG A 74 -11.42 13.68 5.85
C ARG A 74 -11.31 14.16 7.30
N GLN A 75 -11.52 13.28 8.27
CA GLN A 75 -11.36 13.61 9.70
C GLN A 75 -9.91 13.98 10.05
N LYS A 76 -8.92 13.40 9.35
CA LYS A 76 -7.51 13.79 9.44
C LYS A 76 -7.15 15.07 8.65
N GLY A 77 -8.14 15.74 8.07
CA GLY A 77 -7.94 16.97 7.29
C GLY A 77 -7.52 16.76 5.84
N GLY A 78 -7.44 15.50 5.40
CA GLY A 78 -7.06 15.13 4.05
C GLY A 78 -8.25 14.97 3.09
N ARG A 79 -7.96 14.86 1.80
CA ARG A 79 -8.92 14.49 0.75
C ARG A 79 -8.51 13.17 0.10
N THR A 80 -9.48 12.48 -0.51
CA THR A 80 -9.24 11.21 -1.22
C THR A 80 -9.43 11.38 -2.72
N VAL A 81 -8.52 10.80 -3.49
CA VAL A 81 -8.61 10.66 -4.95
C VAL A 81 -8.58 9.15 -5.27
N ILE A 82 -9.73 8.52 -5.20
CA ILE A 82 -9.91 7.07 -5.36
C ILE A 82 -11.01 6.85 -6.39
N ALA A 83 -10.75 5.99 -7.37
CA ALA A 83 -11.76 5.61 -8.35
C ALA A 83 -12.91 4.83 -7.67
N LYS A 84 -14.15 5.22 -7.96
CA LYS A 84 -15.32 4.51 -7.44
C LYS A 84 -15.44 3.12 -8.04
N ARG A 85 -15.85 2.15 -7.23
CA ARG A 85 -16.25 0.83 -7.71
C ARG A 85 -17.56 0.96 -8.48
N ASN A 86 -17.64 0.26 -9.62
CA ASN A 86 -18.86 0.26 -10.45
C ASN A 86 -19.91 -0.69 -9.85
N TYR A 87 -20.75 -0.18 -8.95
CA TYR A 87 -21.91 -0.90 -8.43
C TYR A 87 -23.23 -0.45 -9.13
N GLY A 88 -23.19 -0.05 -10.41
CA GLY A 88 -24.38 0.38 -11.15
C GLY A 88 -24.06 1.25 -12.36
N LYS A 89 -25.11 1.57 -13.17
CA LYS A 89 -24.96 2.22 -14.47
C LYS A 89 -24.69 3.73 -14.42
N ASP A 90 -24.90 4.40 -13.28
CA ASP A 90 -24.77 5.86 -13.16
C ASP A 90 -23.61 6.24 -12.24
N ILE A 91 -22.40 6.18 -12.80
CA ILE A 91 -21.22 6.71 -12.10
C ILE A 91 -20.85 8.03 -12.72
N ASP A 92 -21.00 9.08 -11.94
CA ASP A 92 -20.46 10.38 -12.29
C ASP A 92 -18.91 10.30 -12.31
N LYS A 93 -18.37 10.10 -13.51
CA LYS A 93 -16.93 10.07 -13.77
C LYS A 93 -16.31 11.47 -13.71
N SER A 94 -17.12 12.53 -13.57
CA SER A 94 -16.67 13.91 -13.61
C SER A 94 -16.04 14.38 -12.29
N SER A 95 -16.36 13.71 -11.17
CA SER A 95 -15.95 14.17 -9.82
C SER A 95 -14.53 13.76 -9.40
N MET A 96 -13.85 12.89 -10.16
CA MET A 96 -12.49 12.43 -9.83
C MET A 96 -11.44 13.31 -10.51
N ASP A 97 -10.51 13.83 -9.71
CA ASP A 97 -9.34 14.54 -10.24
C ASP A 97 -8.41 13.57 -10.98
N ARG A 98 -8.55 13.51 -12.30
CA ARG A 98 -7.76 12.62 -13.16
C ARG A 98 -6.28 12.97 -13.18
N CYS A 99 -5.95 14.24 -13.02
CA CYS A 99 -4.56 14.68 -12.99
C CYS A 99 -3.87 14.13 -11.76
N LEU A 100 -4.49 14.22 -10.59
CA LEU A 100 -3.95 13.64 -9.36
C LEU A 100 -3.99 12.10 -9.38
N TYR A 101 -5.04 11.49 -9.91
CA TYR A 101 -5.15 10.04 -9.97
C TYR A 101 -4.01 9.38 -10.77
N ARG A 102 -3.42 10.08 -11.72
CA ARG A 102 -2.25 9.60 -12.47
C ARG A 102 -1.06 9.30 -11.58
N TYR A 103 -0.89 10.00 -10.46
CA TYR A 103 0.22 9.76 -9.52
C TYR A 103 0.14 8.40 -8.82
N ARG A 104 -0.95 7.65 -8.98
CA ARG A 104 -1.05 6.27 -8.50
C ARG A 104 0.08 5.36 -8.99
N HIS A 105 0.64 5.63 -10.17
CA HIS A 105 1.76 4.88 -10.70
C HIS A 105 3.04 4.95 -9.82
N LEU A 106 3.16 5.94 -8.94
CA LEU A 106 4.34 6.09 -8.07
C LEU A 106 4.48 4.91 -7.10
N VAL A 107 3.39 4.44 -6.52
CA VAL A 107 3.44 3.26 -5.65
C VAL A 107 3.73 1.99 -6.46
N GLU A 108 3.23 1.89 -7.69
CA GLU A 108 3.54 0.77 -8.59
C GLU A 108 5.04 0.75 -8.95
N ASN A 109 5.62 1.91 -9.21
CA ASN A 109 7.06 2.05 -9.45
C ASN A 109 7.88 1.64 -8.23
N ALA A 110 7.46 2.02 -7.02
CA ALA A 110 8.12 1.61 -5.79
C ALA A 110 8.11 0.07 -5.64
N PHE A 111 6.97 -0.57 -5.89
CA PHE A 111 6.88 -2.03 -5.89
C PHE A 111 7.76 -2.67 -6.97
N ALA A 112 7.80 -2.11 -8.18
CA ALA A 112 8.66 -2.62 -9.25
C ALA A 112 10.15 -2.60 -8.86
N ARG A 113 10.58 -1.54 -8.16
CA ARG A 113 11.96 -1.42 -7.68
C ARG A 113 12.33 -2.46 -6.63
N ILE A 114 11.48 -2.67 -5.61
CA ILE A 114 11.80 -3.65 -4.55
C ILE A 114 11.67 -5.10 -5.01
N LYS A 115 10.83 -5.38 -6.00
CA LYS A 115 10.68 -6.74 -6.57
C LYS A 115 11.93 -7.22 -7.33
N GLN A 116 12.87 -6.35 -7.62
CA GLN A 116 14.19 -6.73 -8.15
C GLN A 116 15.00 -7.54 -7.13
N TYR A 117 14.74 -7.34 -5.83
CA TYR A 117 15.36 -8.13 -4.79
C TYR A 117 14.65 -9.48 -4.64
N ARG A 118 15.38 -10.56 -4.95
CA ARG A 118 14.83 -11.92 -4.94
C ARG A 118 14.27 -12.32 -3.58
N SER A 119 14.87 -11.87 -2.49
CA SER A 119 14.39 -12.11 -1.11
C SER A 119 13.01 -11.53 -0.83
N ILE A 120 12.62 -10.48 -1.58
CA ILE A 120 11.32 -9.82 -1.46
C ILE A 120 10.31 -10.42 -2.44
N SER A 121 10.72 -10.60 -3.71
CA SER A 121 9.84 -11.14 -4.75
C SER A 121 9.44 -12.60 -4.48
N THR A 122 10.35 -13.37 -3.85
CA THR A 122 10.09 -14.74 -3.41
C THR A 122 10.40 -14.80 -1.92
N ARG A 123 9.36 -14.77 -1.09
CA ARG A 123 9.55 -14.81 0.36
C ARG A 123 10.14 -16.15 0.79
N TYR A 124 11.44 -16.17 1.12
CA TYR A 124 12.11 -17.33 1.70
C TYR A 124 12.02 -17.36 3.23
N ASP A 125 11.88 -16.18 3.86
CA ASP A 125 11.83 -16.08 5.31
C ASP A 125 10.50 -16.58 5.86
N LYS A 126 10.58 -17.53 6.79
CA LYS A 126 9.40 -18.03 7.51
C LYS A 126 8.89 -16.99 8.52
N LEU A 127 9.81 -16.29 9.19
CA LEU A 127 9.47 -15.31 10.21
C LEU A 127 9.10 -13.97 9.57
N GLU A 128 7.95 -13.43 9.95
CA GLU A 128 7.46 -12.12 9.48
C GLU A 128 8.48 -11.01 9.74
N ARG A 129 9.06 -10.98 10.95
CA ARG A 129 10.05 -9.95 11.34
C ARG A 129 11.27 -9.91 10.42
N ASN A 130 11.76 -11.06 9.95
CA ASN A 130 12.91 -11.13 9.06
C ASN A 130 12.52 -10.59 7.68
N TYR A 131 11.37 -10.99 7.17
CA TYR A 131 10.85 -10.47 5.90
C TYR A 131 10.59 -8.97 5.97
N ALA A 132 9.96 -8.47 7.06
CA ALA A 132 9.75 -7.05 7.28
C ALA A 132 11.07 -6.27 7.32
N SER A 133 12.12 -6.83 7.95
CA SER A 133 13.46 -6.22 7.98
C SER A 133 14.07 -6.11 6.59
N MET A 134 13.92 -7.14 5.75
CA MET A 134 14.39 -7.11 4.35
C MET A 134 13.64 -6.08 3.52
N VAL A 135 12.31 -5.99 3.69
CA VAL A 135 11.48 -4.98 3.03
C VAL A 135 11.87 -3.56 3.49
N SER A 136 12.07 -3.36 4.80
CA SER A 136 12.52 -2.07 5.35
C SER A 136 13.87 -1.65 4.76
N LEU A 137 14.83 -2.58 4.68
CA LEU A 137 16.13 -2.32 4.09
C LEU A 137 16.02 -1.90 2.61
N ALA A 138 15.20 -2.61 1.85
CA ALA A 138 14.98 -2.29 0.43
C ALA A 138 14.36 -0.89 0.26
N PHE A 139 13.38 -0.54 1.09
CA PHE A 139 12.79 0.80 1.07
C PHE A 139 13.77 1.87 1.51
N MET A 140 14.60 1.61 2.53
CA MET A 140 15.65 2.54 2.96
C MET A 140 16.65 2.82 1.84
N LEU A 141 17.02 1.81 1.03
CA LEU A 141 17.90 2.00 -0.13
C LEU A 141 17.29 2.92 -1.19
N MET A 142 15.97 3.05 -1.28
CA MET A 142 15.32 4.00 -2.20
C MET A 142 15.50 5.46 -1.79
N TRP A 143 15.74 5.73 -0.50
CA TRP A 143 16.02 7.06 0.03
C TRP A 143 17.46 7.50 -0.14
N LEU A 144 18.37 6.56 -0.38
CA LEU A 144 19.78 6.91 -0.59
C LEU A 144 19.94 7.54 -1.98
N PRO A 145 20.61 8.71 -2.06
CA PRO A 145 20.92 9.30 -3.36
C PRO A 145 21.83 8.34 -4.10
N MET A 146 21.37 7.86 -5.25
CA MET A 146 22.23 7.09 -6.15
C MET A 146 23.15 8.10 -6.83
N TYR A 147 24.33 8.25 -6.28
CA TYR A 147 25.43 8.93 -6.98
C TYR A 147 25.87 8.01 -8.12
N CYS A 148 25.41 8.32 -9.29
CA CYS A 148 26.01 7.77 -10.50
C CYS A 148 27.28 8.52 -10.84
#